data_5c24a962f1c6ae917811234d5c1a9e12
#
_entry.id   5c24a962f1c6ae917811234d5c1a9e12
#
_cell.length_a   1.000
_cell.length_b   1.000
_cell.length_c   1.000
_cell.angle_alpha   90.00
_cell.angle_beta   90.00
_cell.angle_gamma   90.00
#
_symmetry.space_group_name_H-M   'P 1'
#
loop_
_entity.id
_entity.type
_entity.pdbx_description
1 polymer ?
#
loop_
_entity_poly.entity_id
_entity_poly.type
_entity_poly.pdbx_seq_one_letter_code
_entity_poly.pdbx_strand_id
1 'polypeptide(L)'
;MIRRRRTADTPCAPRIRLDGRDVLAFASNDYLGLASHPALIDALAEGARRYGVGSGGSHLLGGHSRAHALLEDVLAEYCGGFARQARALTFSTGYMANLAVLTALAGRGATIYSDALNHASLIDGARLSRAEVRVYPHGDVAALGARLAADDAGDSAAARGGSGVGSGNGCRDSSSSSSGSGQGRGSGNGNAKVGGVKIIVTDAVFSMDGDTAPLAELLALAERHQAWLVVDDAHGFGVNGANGAGTIAASGLRSPLLVYMGTLGKAAGTAGAFVVAEDTVIEWLIQRARSYIFTTAAAPALAHATIKSVELMRGDEGVARRARLQGHIDTIRSQLSGVPGAWPRTEPASSTSLPGALSKTTPVSSTSLPPLPPSFSAIQPILVGENHAALALAEHLLAHGYWVPAVRPPTVPVGTARLRLSLSASHERAEIERLCELLLQA
;
A
#
# COMPACT_ATOMS: atom_id res chain seq x y z
N MET A 1 -0.24 7.19 -25.34
CA MET A 1 0.72 6.12 -24.90
C MET A 1 0.01 4.79 -24.98
N ILE A 2 0.53 3.80 -25.75
CA ILE A 2 -0.08 2.48 -25.85
C ILE A 2 0.57 1.56 -24.80
N ARG A 3 -0.25 0.99 -23.88
CA ARG A 3 0.19 -0.05 -22.96
C ARG A 3 0.15 -1.39 -23.69
N ARG A 4 1.23 -2.16 -23.66
CA ARG A 4 1.29 -3.50 -24.24
C ARG A 4 1.28 -4.54 -23.12
N ARG A 5 0.40 -5.53 -23.24
CA ARG A 5 0.42 -6.73 -22.40
C ARG A 5 1.44 -7.69 -22.97
N ARG A 6 2.28 -8.26 -22.13
CA ARG A 6 3.20 -9.36 -22.47
C ARG A 6 2.68 -10.66 -21.88
N THR A 7 3.02 -11.78 -22.50
CA THR A 7 2.57 -13.11 -22.05
C THR A 7 3.77 -13.94 -21.65
N ALA A 8 3.73 -14.46 -20.41
CA ALA A 8 4.69 -15.45 -19.93
C ALA A 8 4.10 -16.85 -20.11
N ASP A 9 4.89 -17.75 -20.71
CA ASP A 9 4.50 -19.15 -21.00
C ASP A 9 5.01 -20.12 -19.93
N THR A 10 5.70 -19.62 -18.92
CA THR A 10 6.28 -20.40 -17.81
C THR A 10 5.72 -19.93 -16.47
N PRO A 11 5.86 -20.72 -15.40
CA PRO A 11 5.56 -20.25 -14.03
C PRO A 11 6.30 -18.97 -13.66
N CYS A 12 5.79 -18.26 -12.63
CA CYS A 12 6.47 -17.08 -12.09
C CYS A 12 7.81 -17.50 -11.46
N ALA A 13 8.89 -17.00 -12.05
CA ALA A 13 10.26 -17.23 -11.62
C ALA A 13 11.15 -16.10 -12.16
N PRO A 14 12.43 -15.97 -11.75
CA PRO A 14 13.34 -15.05 -12.41
C PRO A 14 13.55 -15.38 -13.89
N ARG A 15 13.75 -16.65 -14.24
CA ARG A 15 13.86 -17.09 -15.64
C ARG A 15 12.51 -17.50 -16.17
N ILE A 16 12.02 -16.77 -17.19
CA ILE A 16 10.72 -17.00 -17.82
C ILE A 16 10.83 -16.97 -19.34
N ARG A 17 9.87 -17.62 -20.01
CA ARG A 17 9.63 -17.42 -21.43
C ARG A 17 8.57 -16.35 -21.63
N LEU A 18 8.98 -15.19 -22.14
CA LEU A 18 8.16 -14.01 -22.33
C LEU A 18 7.99 -13.72 -23.82
N ASP A 19 6.75 -13.75 -24.33
CA ASP A 19 6.46 -13.58 -25.77
C ASP A 19 7.34 -14.48 -26.65
N GLY A 20 7.54 -15.75 -26.22
CA GLY A 20 8.35 -16.76 -26.94
C GLY A 20 9.87 -16.61 -26.78
N ARG A 21 10.37 -15.71 -25.94
CA ARG A 21 11.81 -15.50 -25.67
C ARG A 21 12.15 -15.82 -24.24
N ASP A 22 13.27 -16.51 -24.04
CA ASP A 22 13.78 -16.75 -22.70
C ASP A 22 14.45 -15.49 -22.17
N VAL A 23 14.01 -15.02 -20.99
CA VAL A 23 14.51 -13.79 -20.36
C VAL A 23 14.68 -13.98 -18.86
N LEU A 24 15.57 -13.18 -18.29
CA LEU A 24 15.69 -12.98 -16.84
C LEU A 24 14.87 -11.76 -16.44
N ALA A 25 13.85 -11.94 -15.60
CA ALA A 25 12.84 -10.94 -15.29
C ALA A 25 13.08 -10.28 -13.93
N PHE A 26 13.21 -8.96 -13.95
CA PHE A 26 13.25 -8.08 -12.78
C PHE A 26 11.94 -7.27 -12.65
N ALA A 27 10.82 -7.88 -12.98
CA ALA A 27 9.51 -7.24 -13.07
C ALA A 27 8.49 -7.78 -12.05
N SER A 28 8.70 -8.99 -11.54
CA SER A 28 7.80 -9.64 -10.60
C SER A 28 7.94 -9.07 -9.20
N ASN A 29 6.83 -9.02 -8.46
CA ASN A 29 6.83 -8.69 -7.04
C ASN A 29 6.89 -9.95 -6.14
N ASP A 30 7.19 -11.12 -6.68
CA ASP A 30 7.45 -12.35 -5.93
C ASP A 30 8.83 -12.28 -5.23
N TYR A 31 8.91 -11.40 -4.23
CA TYR A 31 10.18 -11.03 -3.57
C TYR A 31 10.89 -12.20 -2.89
N LEU A 32 10.12 -13.17 -2.40
CA LEU A 32 10.68 -14.35 -1.77
C LEU A 32 10.80 -15.55 -2.73
N GLY A 33 10.28 -15.44 -3.98
CA GLY A 33 10.30 -16.53 -4.95
C GLY A 33 9.43 -17.70 -4.53
N LEU A 34 8.28 -17.44 -3.92
CA LEU A 34 7.36 -18.47 -3.44
C LEU A 34 6.25 -18.83 -4.43
N ALA A 35 6.00 -18.01 -5.46
CA ALA A 35 4.87 -18.20 -6.37
C ALA A 35 4.88 -19.55 -7.12
N SER A 36 6.06 -20.16 -7.30
CA SER A 36 6.21 -21.48 -7.92
C SER A 36 6.80 -22.53 -6.96
N HIS A 37 6.70 -22.26 -5.64
CA HIS A 37 7.27 -23.17 -4.63
C HIS A 37 6.51 -24.51 -4.60
N PRO A 38 7.20 -25.67 -4.65
CA PRO A 38 6.55 -26.99 -4.69
C PRO A 38 5.55 -27.20 -3.55
N ALA A 39 5.90 -26.83 -2.31
CA ALA A 39 5.02 -26.98 -1.16
C ALA A 39 3.73 -26.13 -1.27
N LEU A 40 3.76 -25.00 -1.98
CA LEU A 40 2.55 -24.22 -2.23
C LEU A 40 1.67 -24.86 -3.31
N ILE A 41 2.29 -25.41 -4.34
CA ILE A 41 1.58 -26.17 -5.38
C ILE A 41 0.88 -27.38 -4.77
N ASP A 42 1.58 -28.14 -3.93
CA ASP A 42 1.02 -29.31 -3.23
C ASP A 42 -0.11 -28.90 -2.29
N ALA A 43 0.06 -27.83 -1.50
CA ALA A 43 -0.95 -27.30 -0.61
C ALA A 43 -2.18 -26.80 -1.38
N LEU A 44 -2.00 -26.18 -2.55
CA LEU A 44 -3.10 -25.76 -3.41
C LEU A 44 -3.89 -26.95 -3.93
N ALA A 45 -3.20 -28.01 -4.38
CA ALA A 45 -3.81 -29.25 -4.85
C ALA A 45 -4.56 -29.97 -3.73
N GLU A 46 -4.00 -30.02 -2.52
CA GLU A 46 -4.67 -30.54 -1.33
C GLU A 46 -5.91 -29.72 -0.99
N GLY A 47 -5.78 -28.40 -0.93
CA GLY A 47 -6.88 -27.49 -0.68
C GLY A 47 -8.02 -27.63 -1.69
N ALA A 48 -7.68 -27.84 -2.97
CA ALA A 48 -8.69 -28.10 -4.03
C ALA A 48 -9.43 -29.41 -3.82
N ARG A 49 -8.75 -30.47 -3.40
CA ARG A 49 -9.41 -31.76 -3.07
C ARG A 49 -10.30 -31.66 -1.84
N ARG A 50 -9.90 -30.88 -0.84
CA ARG A 50 -10.59 -30.76 0.45
C ARG A 50 -11.76 -29.78 0.44
N TYR A 51 -11.63 -28.65 -0.24
CA TYR A 51 -12.55 -27.52 -0.18
C TYR A 51 -13.17 -27.15 -1.52
N GLY A 52 -12.75 -27.79 -2.62
CA GLY A 52 -13.17 -27.41 -3.98
C GLY A 52 -12.37 -26.22 -4.53
N VAL A 53 -12.67 -25.85 -5.78
CA VAL A 53 -11.96 -24.80 -6.52
C VAL A 53 -12.63 -23.43 -6.47
N GLY A 54 -13.86 -23.34 -5.99
CA GLY A 54 -14.64 -22.10 -5.90
C GLY A 54 -15.39 -21.99 -4.59
N SER A 55 -15.66 -20.77 -4.16
CA SER A 55 -16.35 -20.48 -2.89
C SER A 55 -17.89 -20.54 -2.99
N GLY A 56 -18.44 -20.41 -4.19
CA GLY A 56 -19.89 -20.47 -4.43
C GLY A 56 -20.69 -19.23 -4.04
N GLY A 57 -20.12 -18.29 -3.30
CA GLY A 57 -20.82 -17.09 -2.83
C GLY A 57 -19.89 -16.06 -2.18
N SER A 58 -20.47 -14.98 -1.67
CA SER A 58 -19.73 -14.04 -0.81
C SER A 58 -19.48 -14.65 0.57
N HIS A 59 -18.56 -14.07 1.32
CA HIS A 59 -18.22 -14.54 2.67
C HIS A 59 -19.46 -14.65 3.58
N LEU A 60 -20.42 -13.72 3.47
CA LEU A 60 -21.63 -13.70 4.30
C LEU A 60 -22.76 -14.62 3.78
N LEU A 61 -22.65 -15.10 2.54
CA LEU A 61 -23.67 -15.95 1.91
C LEU A 61 -23.11 -17.34 1.52
N GLY A 62 -22.39 -17.96 2.47
CA GLY A 62 -21.91 -19.34 2.32
C GLY A 62 -20.57 -19.50 1.63
N GLY A 63 -19.92 -18.40 1.17
CA GLY A 63 -18.58 -18.44 0.57
C GLY A 63 -17.42 -18.53 1.57
N HIS A 64 -17.68 -18.30 2.88
CA HIS A 64 -16.66 -18.35 3.91
C HIS A 64 -16.45 -19.78 4.43
N SER A 65 -15.38 -20.41 4.02
CA SER A 65 -15.03 -21.78 4.39
C SER A 65 -14.10 -21.83 5.62
N ARG A 66 -13.92 -23.05 6.16
CA ARG A 66 -12.93 -23.27 7.24
C ARG A 66 -11.51 -22.86 6.85
N ALA A 67 -11.14 -22.98 5.57
CA ALA A 67 -9.83 -22.55 5.08
C ALA A 67 -9.64 -21.02 5.22
N HIS A 68 -10.68 -20.23 4.96
CA HIS A 68 -10.64 -18.77 5.16
C HIS A 68 -10.48 -18.41 6.64
N ALA A 69 -11.30 -19.03 7.51
CA ALA A 69 -11.22 -18.79 8.95
C ALA A 69 -9.82 -19.11 9.53
N LEU A 70 -9.25 -20.26 9.16
CA LEU A 70 -7.90 -20.64 9.58
C LEU A 70 -6.83 -19.68 9.05
N LEU A 71 -6.96 -19.20 7.81
CA LEU A 71 -6.04 -18.21 7.25
C LEU A 71 -6.12 -16.89 8.02
N GLU A 72 -7.33 -16.43 8.34
CA GLU A 72 -7.55 -15.20 9.11
C GLU A 72 -6.95 -15.32 10.52
N ASP A 73 -7.13 -16.46 11.20
CA ASP A 73 -6.50 -16.74 12.50
C ASP A 73 -4.97 -16.66 12.40
N VAL A 74 -4.37 -17.32 11.40
CA VAL A 74 -2.92 -17.34 11.18
C VAL A 74 -2.38 -15.94 10.86
N LEU A 75 -3.09 -15.16 10.05
CA LEU A 75 -2.66 -13.78 9.71
C LEU A 75 -2.77 -12.83 10.90
N ALA A 76 -3.82 -12.98 11.73
CA ALA A 76 -3.98 -12.22 12.96
C ALA A 76 -2.85 -12.53 13.96
N GLU A 77 -2.49 -13.79 14.13
CA GLU A 77 -1.35 -14.20 14.96
C GLU A 77 -0.02 -13.65 14.43
N TYR A 78 0.20 -13.75 13.12
CA TYR A 78 1.47 -13.40 12.48
C TYR A 78 1.73 -11.89 12.45
N CYS A 79 0.74 -11.08 12.11
CA CYS A 79 0.88 -9.64 11.90
C CYS A 79 0.26 -8.77 13.01
N GLY A 80 -0.60 -9.34 13.86
CA GLY A 80 -1.46 -8.57 14.76
C GLY A 80 -0.83 -8.12 16.08
N GLY A 81 0.48 -8.32 16.27
CA GLY A 81 1.18 -7.99 17.53
C GLY A 81 1.09 -6.52 17.97
N PHE A 82 0.57 -5.64 17.13
CA PHE A 82 0.37 -4.21 17.40
C PHE A 82 -0.96 -3.91 18.10
N ALA A 83 -1.95 -4.78 17.98
CA ALA A 83 -3.29 -4.65 18.56
C ALA A 83 -3.43 -5.50 19.83
N ARG A 84 -4.41 -5.17 20.67
CA ARG A 84 -4.70 -5.93 21.90
C ARG A 84 -5.47 -7.21 21.60
N GLN A 85 -6.47 -7.10 20.73
CA GLN A 85 -7.30 -8.20 20.25
C GLN A 85 -7.32 -8.14 18.73
N ALA A 86 -6.22 -8.61 18.12
CA ALA A 86 -6.07 -8.62 16.69
C ALA A 86 -7.00 -9.63 16.03
N ARG A 87 -7.69 -9.21 14.97
CA ARG A 87 -8.35 -10.09 14.00
C ARG A 87 -7.90 -9.75 12.60
N ALA A 88 -8.06 -10.69 11.70
CA ALA A 88 -7.82 -10.48 10.28
C ALA A 88 -9.11 -10.67 9.47
N LEU A 89 -9.17 -10.04 8.31
CA LEU A 89 -10.22 -10.18 7.32
C LEU A 89 -9.59 -10.30 5.94
N THR A 90 -9.94 -11.33 5.19
CA THR A 90 -9.37 -11.62 3.87
C THR A 90 -10.18 -11.03 2.72
N PHE A 91 -9.49 -10.62 1.64
CA PHE A 91 -10.06 -10.02 0.43
C PHE A 91 -9.44 -10.66 -0.82
N SER A 92 -10.16 -10.64 -1.92
CA SER A 92 -9.65 -11.18 -3.19
C SER A 92 -8.47 -10.39 -3.77
N THR A 93 -8.32 -9.10 -3.45
CA THR A 93 -7.19 -8.26 -3.88
C THR A 93 -6.90 -7.14 -2.88
N GLY A 94 -5.66 -6.62 -2.88
CA GLY A 94 -5.28 -5.43 -2.09
C GLY A 94 -6.09 -4.18 -2.46
N TYR A 95 -6.43 -4.05 -3.75
CA TYR A 95 -7.29 -2.95 -4.21
C TYR A 95 -8.65 -2.96 -3.48
N MET A 96 -9.28 -4.14 -3.37
CA MET A 96 -10.56 -4.31 -2.68
C MET A 96 -10.43 -4.09 -1.16
N ALA A 97 -9.33 -4.53 -0.56
CA ALA A 97 -9.04 -4.31 0.86
C ALA A 97 -8.96 -2.82 1.19
N ASN A 98 -8.18 -2.04 0.42
CA ASN A 98 -8.05 -0.59 0.61
C ASN A 98 -9.38 0.14 0.41
N LEU A 99 -10.15 -0.21 -0.62
CA LEU A 99 -11.50 0.33 -0.80
C LEU A 99 -12.41 -0.01 0.39
N ALA A 100 -12.34 -1.25 0.88
CA ALA A 100 -13.12 -1.71 2.03
C ALA A 100 -12.85 -0.84 3.27
N VAL A 101 -11.58 -0.71 3.63
CA VAL A 101 -11.15 0.02 4.83
C VAL A 101 -11.58 1.49 4.74
N LEU A 102 -11.21 2.18 3.66
CA LEU A 102 -11.44 3.62 3.56
C LEU A 102 -12.93 3.97 3.41
N THR A 103 -13.71 3.18 2.67
CA THR A 103 -15.14 3.44 2.52
C THR A 103 -15.99 3.03 3.74
N ALA A 104 -15.50 2.11 4.57
CA ALA A 104 -16.19 1.68 5.78
C ALA A 104 -15.87 2.58 6.99
N LEU A 105 -14.61 3.04 7.12
CA LEU A 105 -14.18 3.88 8.24
C LEU A 105 -14.48 5.36 8.00
N ALA A 106 -14.47 5.81 6.74
CA ALA A 106 -14.72 7.21 6.38
C ALA A 106 -16.07 7.37 5.68
N GLY A 107 -16.64 8.57 5.81
CA GLY A 107 -17.87 8.97 5.16
C GLY A 107 -17.97 10.49 5.11
N ARG A 108 -19.15 11.02 4.77
CA ARG A 108 -19.37 12.46 4.84
C ARG A 108 -19.12 12.99 6.25
N GLY A 109 -18.31 14.03 6.36
CA GLY A 109 -17.89 14.62 7.64
C GLY A 109 -16.60 14.02 8.22
N ALA A 110 -16.03 12.98 7.60
CA ALA A 110 -14.69 12.51 7.91
C ALA A 110 -13.64 13.26 7.07
N THR A 111 -12.39 13.29 7.55
CA THR A 111 -11.24 13.82 6.80
C THR A 111 -10.19 12.73 6.64
N ILE A 112 -9.72 12.52 5.41
CA ILE A 112 -8.64 11.62 5.08
C ILE A 112 -7.40 12.43 4.70
N TYR A 113 -6.31 12.23 5.43
CA TYR A 113 -5.00 12.80 5.15
C TYR A 113 -4.17 11.75 4.39
N SER A 114 -3.93 12.01 3.10
CA SER A 114 -3.30 11.05 2.18
C SER A 114 -1.92 11.51 1.77
N ASP A 115 -0.92 10.62 1.85
CA ASP A 115 0.37 10.88 1.24
C ASP A 115 0.24 11.08 -0.28
N ALA A 116 1.04 11.99 -0.84
CA ALA A 116 0.99 12.36 -2.25
C ALA A 116 1.36 11.22 -3.21
N LEU A 117 2.14 10.22 -2.74
CA LEU A 117 2.59 9.09 -3.55
C LEU A 117 1.86 7.78 -3.24
N ASN A 118 0.77 7.84 -2.49
CA ASN A 118 -0.04 6.67 -2.17
C ASN A 118 -0.48 5.90 -3.41
N HIS A 119 -0.59 4.58 -3.25
CA HIS A 119 -1.08 3.69 -4.29
C HIS A 119 -2.49 4.08 -4.77
N ALA A 120 -2.78 3.84 -6.05
CA ALA A 120 -4.06 4.18 -6.68
C ALA A 120 -5.29 3.67 -5.92
N SER A 121 -5.22 2.49 -5.29
CA SER A 121 -6.31 1.93 -4.50
C SER A 121 -6.64 2.74 -3.24
N LEU A 122 -5.64 3.36 -2.60
CA LEU A 122 -5.83 4.26 -1.47
C LEU A 122 -6.46 5.57 -1.94
N ILE A 123 -5.99 6.12 -3.06
CA ILE A 123 -6.55 7.33 -3.68
C ILE A 123 -8.03 7.11 -4.05
N ASP A 124 -8.33 6.00 -4.70
CA ASP A 124 -9.70 5.71 -5.14
C ASP A 124 -10.62 5.35 -3.97
N GLY A 125 -10.10 4.63 -2.96
CA GLY A 125 -10.82 4.39 -1.71
C GLY A 125 -11.17 5.68 -0.98
N ALA A 126 -10.22 6.61 -0.88
CA ALA A 126 -10.44 7.92 -0.28
C ALA A 126 -11.52 8.73 -1.04
N ARG A 127 -11.47 8.76 -2.36
CA ARG A 127 -12.49 9.42 -3.20
C ARG A 127 -13.88 8.80 -3.05
N LEU A 128 -13.96 7.47 -3.06
CA LEU A 128 -15.23 6.73 -2.93
C LEU A 128 -15.87 6.85 -1.55
N SER A 129 -15.08 7.08 -0.50
CA SER A 129 -15.58 7.28 0.86
C SER A 129 -16.47 8.51 1.02
N ARG A 130 -16.35 9.51 0.12
CA ARG A 130 -16.98 10.82 0.20
C ARG A 130 -16.54 11.69 1.38
N ALA A 131 -15.44 11.33 2.03
CA ALA A 131 -14.75 12.15 3.01
C ALA A 131 -14.06 13.34 2.33
N GLU A 132 -13.72 14.35 3.09
CA GLU A 132 -12.78 15.37 2.65
C GLU A 132 -11.38 14.75 2.55
N VAL A 133 -10.72 14.90 1.38
CA VAL A 133 -9.38 14.36 1.16
C VAL A 133 -8.36 15.49 1.14
N ARG A 134 -7.39 15.42 2.03
CA ARG A 134 -6.29 16.37 2.17
C ARG A 134 -4.97 15.67 1.87
N VAL A 135 -4.41 15.94 0.70
CA VAL A 135 -3.13 15.37 0.28
C VAL A 135 -2.00 16.18 0.91
N TYR A 136 -1.09 15.52 1.62
CA TYR A 136 0.14 16.14 2.14
C TYR A 136 1.36 15.73 1.30
N PRO A 137 2.44 16.56 1.27
CA PRO A 137 3.66 16.23 0.56
C PRO A 137 4.23 14.90 1.04
N HIS A 138 4.80 14.14 0.13
CA HIS A 138 5.34 12.82 0.40
C HIS A 138 6.31 12.81 1.59
N GLY A 139 6.02 11.97 2.60
CA GLY A 139 6.82 11.80 3.79
C GLY A 139 6.89 13.04 4.73
N ASP A 140 6.20 14.13 4.40
CA ASP A 140 6.27 15.38 5.17
C ASP A 140 5.36 15.35 6.41
N VAL A 141 5.90 14.82 7.51
CA VAL A 141 5.23 14.73 8.81
C VAL A 141 4.91 16.13 9.37
N ALA A 142 5.75 17.12 9.11
CA ALA A 142 5.56 18.48 9.63
C ALA A 142 4.34 19.15 8.96
N ALA A 143 4.24 19.06 7.64
CA ALA A 143 3.09 19.54 6.88
C ALA A 143 1.79 18.83 7.28
N LEU A 144 1.84 17.51 7.51
CA LEU A 144 0.69 16.75 8.02
C LEU A 144 0.28 17.23 9.42
N GLY A 145 1.24 17.36 10.33
CA GLY A 145 0.99 17.83 11.71
C GLY A 145 0.36 19.21 11.75
N ALA A 146 0.85 20.15 10.92
CA ALA A 146 0.26 21.50 10.81
C ALA A 146 -1.21 21.45 10.34
N ARG A 147 -1.54 20.58 9.39
CA ARG A 147 -2.93 20.40 8.90
C ARG A 147 -3.85 19.82 9.96
N LEU A 148 -3.42 18.78 10.66
CA LEU A 148 -4.16 18.17 11.75
C LEU A 148 -4.45 19.18 12.87
N ALA A 149 -3.45 19.97 13.27
CA ALA A 149 -3.60 21.00 14.29
C ALA A 149 -4.56 22.12 13.88
N ALA A 150 -4.54 22.52 12.60
CA ALA A 150 -5.48 23.53 12.06
C ALA A 150 -6.93 23.04 12.10
N ASP A 151 -7.15 21.75 11.81
CA ASP A 151 -8.48 21.15 11.85
C ASP A 151 -9.02 21.04 13.28
N ASP A 152 -8.17 20.65 14.24
CA ASP A 152 -8.54 20.60 15.66
C ASP A 152 -8.94 21.99 16.19
N ALA A 153 -8.23 23.03 15.78
CA ALA A 153 -8.55 24.41 16.13
C ALA A 153 -9.88 24.87 15.52
N GLY A 154 -10.15 24.49 14.26
CA GLY A 154 -11.42 24.77 13.57
C GLY A 154 -12.62 24.08 14.23
N ASP A 155 -12.47 22.80 14.56
CA ASP A 155 -13.50 22.01 15.26
C ASP A 155 -13.79 22.58 16.66
N SER A 156 -12.75 23.00 17.39
CA SER A 156 -12.87 23.63 18.71
C SER A 156 -13.58 25.01 18.65
N ALA A 157 -13.32 25.80 17.62
CA ALA A 157 -13.98 27.08 17.41
C ALA A 157 -15.46 26.91 17.05
N ALA A 158 -15.78 25.93 16.20
CA ALA A 158 -17.16 25.60 15.83
C ALA A 158 -17.99 25.10 17.03
N ALA A 159 -17.38 24.31 17.91
CA ALA A 159 -18.01 23.82 19.14
C ALA A 159 -18.33 24.98 20.14
N ARG A 160 -17.45 25.98 20.24
CA ARG A 160 -17.67 27.14 21.12
C ARG A 160 -18.68 28.16 20.57
N GLY A 161 -18.78 28.30 19.26
CA GLY A 161 -19.70 29.23 18.60
C GLY A 161 -21.18 28.79 18.64
N GLY A 162 -21.46 27.55 18.95
CA GLY A 162 -22.81 26.97 19.04
C GLY A 162 -23.56 27.21 20.37
N SER A 163 -22.94 27.83 21.40
CA SER A 163 -23.54 28.03 22.72
C SER A 163 -24.06 29.45 22.98
N GLY A 164 -24.31 30.22 21.93
CA GLY A 164 -24.96 31.54 22.03
C GLY A 164 -26.45 31.38 22.34
N VAL A 165 -26.80 31.37 23.61
CA VAL A 165 -28.19 31.45 24.09
C VAL A 165 -28.74 32.83 23.78
N GLY A 166 -29.60 32.94 22.79
CA GLY A 166 -30.44 34.11 22.59
C GLY A 166 -31.58 34.11 23.60
N SER A 167 -31.38 34.80 24.71
CA SER A 167 -32.50 35.18 25.59
C SER A 167 -33.26 36.34 24.95
N GLY A 168 -34.43 36.06 24.45
CA GLY A 168 -35.36 37.07 23.94
C GLY A 168 -36.77 36.78 24.46
N ASN A 169 -37.16 37.40 25.57
CA ASN A 169 -38.52 37.47 26.07
C ASN A 169 -39.46 38.18 25.05
N GLY A 170 -40.63 37.63 24.83
CA GLY A 170 -41.68 38.30 24.09
C GLY A 170 -42.96 37.47 24.04
N CYS A 171 -43.77 37.57 25.10
CA CYS A 171 -45.18 37.18 25.05
C CYS A 171 -45.95 38.03 24.05
N ARG A 172 -46.86 37.42 23.28
CA ARG A 172 -48.26 37.88 23.08
C ARG A 172 -49.08 36.83 22.34
N ASP A 173 -50.29 36.65 22.93
CA ASP A 173 -51.41 35.84 22.47
C ASP A 173 -51.95 36.23 21.10
N SER A 174 -52.49 35.30 20.37
CA SER A 174 -53.87 35.31 19.88
C SER A 174 -54.17 34.11 18.97
N SER A 175 -55.32 33.54 19.26
CA SER A 175 -56.03 32.42 18.64
C SER A 175 -56.32 32.61 17.16
N SER A 176 -56.19 31.54 16.36
CA SER A 176 -57.22 31.11 15.38
C SER A 176 -56.86 29.72 14.78
N SER A 177 -57.88 28.89 14.74
CA SER A 177 -57.99 27.56 14.21
C SER A 177 -57.90 27.53 12.68
N SER A 178 -57.17 26.58 12.09
CA SER A 178 -57.56 25.89 10.87
C SER A 178 -56.76 24.61 10.66
N SER A 179 -57.49 23.55 10.39
CA SER A 179 -57.10 22.19 10.04
C SER A 179 -56.32 22.14 8.72
N GLY A 180 -55.20 21.39 8.66
CA GLY A 180 -54.48 21.08 7.41
C GLY A 180 -53.48 19.97 7.65
N SER A 181 -53.78 18.82 7.11
CA SER A 181 -52.91 17.64 7.01
C SER A 181 -51.64 17.94 6.20
N GLY A 182 -50.46 17.64 6.73
CA GLY A 182 -49.20 17.84 6.00
C GLY A 182 -48.01 17.20 6.70
N GLN A 183 -47.50 16.24 6.07
CA GLN A 183 -46.35 15.39 6.30
C GLN A 183 -45.11 16.06 6.91
N GLY A 184 -44.48 15.30 7.80
CA GLY A 184 -43.03 15.12 7.95
C GLY A 184 -42.15 16.36 8.09
N ARG A 185 -42.08 16.95 9.26
CA ARG A 185 -40.99 17.85 9.65
C ARG A 185 -39.91 17.04 10.31
N GLY A 186 -38.79 16.86 9.60
CA GLY A 186 -37.53 16.47 10.20
C GLY A 186 -37.11 17.49 11.25
N SER A 187 -37.07 17.08 12.52
CA SER A 187 -36.50 17.86 13.61
C SER A 187 -35.02 18.09 13.30
N GLY A 188 -34.66 19.31 12.98
CA GLY A 188 -33.29 19.78 12.99
C GLY A 188 -32.78 19.77 14.42
N ASN A 189 -32.22 18.63 14.83
CA ASN A 189 -31.43 18.55 16.02
C ASN A 189 -30.12 19.32 15.76
N GLY A 190 -29.94 20.44 16.45
CA GLY A 190 -28.68 21.18 16.51
C GLY A 190 -27.60 20.28 17.16
N ASN A 191 -27.07 19.30 16.38
CA ASN A 191 -25.93 18.55 16.81
C ASN A 191 -24.72 19.49 16.75
N ALA A 192 -24.15 19.82 17.91
CA ALA A 192 -22.77 20.26 17.99
C ALA A 192 -21.96 19.31 17.10
N LYS A 193 -21.21 19.84 16.14
CA LYS A 193 -20.30 19.04 15.31
C LYS A 193 -19.31 18.38 16.26
N VAL A 194 -19.56 17.13 16.63
CA VAL A 194 -18.52 16.26 17.15
C VAL A 194 -17.48 16.19 16.05
N GLY A 195 -16.24 16.47 16.35
CA GLY A 195 -15.15 16.47 15.35
C GLY A 195 -15.23 15.21 14.50
N GLY A 196 -15.17 15.34 13.17
CA GLY A 196 -15.34 14.24 12.23
C GLY A 196 -14.23 13.21 12.41
N VAL A 197 -14.47 11.97 11.98
CA VAL A 197 -13.45 10.92 11.96
C VAL A 197 -12.25 11.37 11.13
N LYS A 198 -11.04 11.26 11.68
CA LYS A 198 -9.78 11.57 11.01
C LYS A 198 -9.04 10.28 10.68
N ILE A 199 -8.51 10.21 9.46
CA ILE A 199 -7.76 9.03 8.98
C ILE A 199 -6.49 9.53 8.30
N ILE A 200 -5.34 9.07 8.76
CA ILE A 200 -4.07 9.20 8.05
C ILE A 200 -3.89 7.92 7.25
N VAL A 201 -3.55 8.03 5.96
CA VAL A 201 -3.36 6.88 5.09
C VAL A 201 -2.06 6.97 4.32
N THR A 202 -1.29 5.87 4.30
CA THR A 202 0.02 5.79 3.64
C THR A 202 0.34 4.37 3.19
N ASP A 203 1.12 4.23 2.10
CA ASP A 203 1.90 3.03 1.86
C ASP A 203 3.02 2.95 2.91
N ALA A 204 3.37 1.75 3.39
CA ALA A 204 4.53 1.56 4.26
C ALA A 204 5.83 1.57 3.46
N VAL A 205 5.79 0.95 2.26
CA VAL A 205 6.87 0.92 1.28
C VAL A 205 6.28 1.35 -0.06
N PHE A 206 6.77 2.45 -0.62
CA PHE A 206 6.21 3.03 -1.85
C PHE A 206 6.62 2.25 -3.09
N SER A 207 5.65 1.91 -3.91
CA SER A 207 5.78 0.91 -4.98
C SER A 207 6.71 1.31 -6.12
N MET A 208 6.93 2.63 -6.34
CA MET A 208 7.71 3.15 -7.46
C MET A 208 9.12 3.59 -7.06
N ASP A 209 9.31 3.94 -5.80
CA ASP A 209 10.56 4.49 -5.27
C ASP A 209 11.26 3.52 -4.30
N GLY A 210 10.49 2.64 -3.65
CA GLY A 210 11.01 1.64 -2.71
C GLY A 210 11.44 2.21 -1.36
N ASP A 211 11.17 3.48 -1.13
CA ASP A 211 11.37 4.15 0.15
C ASP A 211 10.26 3.82 1.15
N THR A 212 10.44 4.19 2.40
CA THR A 212 9.55 3.83 3.51
C THR A 212 8.92 5.07 4.14
N ALA A 213 7.65 4.96 4.51
CA ALA A 213 6.97 5.98 5.29
C ALA A 213 7.57 6.11 6.70
N PRO A 214 7.60 7.32 7.29
CA PRO A 214 8.01 7.58 8.67
C PRO A 214 6.91 7.15 9.66
N LEU A 215 6.68 5.81 9.78
CA LEU A 215 5.51 5.23 10.46
C LEU A 215 5.43 5.58 11.95
N ALA A 216 6.57 5.72 12.64
CA ALA A 216 6.59 6.06 14.06
C ALA A 216 6.06 7.48 14.30
N GLU A 217 6.51 8.43 13.47
CA GLU A 217 6.08 9.84 13.54
C GLU A 217 4.62 9.98 13.11
N LEU A 218 4.19 9.24 12.07
CA LEU A 218 2.80 9.21 11.63
C LEU A 218 1.87 8.65 12.70
N LEU A 219 2.30 7.59 13.41
CA LEU A 219 1.53 7.03 14.52
C LEU A 219 1.44 8.01 15.70
N ALA A 220 2.53 8.69 16.03
CA ALA A 220 2.53 9.70 17.08
C ALA A 220 1.55 10.85 16.77
N LEU A 221 1.46 11.27 15.50
CA LEU A 221 0.45 12.24 15.06
C LEU A 221 -0.97 11.64 15.13
N ALA A 222 -1.16 10.42 14.68
CA ALA A 222 -2.46 9.73 14.74
C ALA A 222 -2.99 9.67 16.18
N GLU A 223 -2.16 9.27 17.13
CA GLU A 223 -2.52 9.20 18.56
C GLU A 223 -2.82 10.58 19.16
N ARG A 224 -1.97 11.59 18.87
CA ARG A 224 -2.16 12.96 19.36
C ARG A 224 -3.48 13.57 18.88
N HIS A 225 -3.86 13.31 17.63
CA HIS A 225 -5.03 13.91 16.99
C HIS A 225 -6.24 12.98 16.93
N GLN A 226 -6.18 11.82 17.64
CA GLN A 226 -7.24 10.81 17.68
C GLN A 226 -7.68 10.38 16.28
N ALA A 227 -6.72 10.18 15.38
CA ALA A 227 -6.91 9.73 14.02
C ALA A 227 -6.58 8.24 13.87
N TRP A 228 -7.25 7.53 12.97
CA TRP A 228 -6.81 6.22 12.52
C TRP A 228 -5.55 6.36 11.66
N LEU A 229 -4.61 5.40 11.77
CA LEU A 229 -3.51 5.24 10.85
C LEU A 229 -3.71 3.97 10.04
N VAL A 230 -4.07 4.13 8.75
CA VAL A 230 -4.22 3.04 7.78
C VAL A 230 -2.92 2.89 7.01
N VAL A 231 -2.32 1.71 7.10
CA VAL A 231 -1.01 1.40 6.50
C VAL A 231 -1.15 0.28 5.48
N ASP A 232 -0.86 0.59 4.22
CA ASP A 232 -0.71 -0.40 3.14
C ASP A 232 0.73 -0.91 3.11
N ASP A 233 0.95 -2.12 3.62
CA ASP A 233 2.25 -2.78 3.66
C ASP A 233 2.40 -3.87 2.59
N ALA A 234 1.79 -3.65 1.44
CA ALA A 234 1.80 -4.61 0.34
C ALA A 234 3.23 -4.99 -0.13
N HIS A 235 4.21 -4.13 0.08
CA HIS A 235 5.61 -4.35 -0.30
C HIS A 235 6.52 -4.74 0.88
N GLY A 236 6.07 -4.60 2.12
CA GLY A 236 6.84 -4.98 3.32
C GLY A 236 6.41 -6.32 3.92
N PHE A 237 5.13 -6.73 3.76
CA PHE A 237 4.65 -8.03 4.22
C PHE A 237 5.45 -9.18 3.60
N GLY A 238 5.92 -10.11 4.41
CA GLY A 238 6.79 -11.22 4.06
C GLY A 238 8.27 -10.86 4.00
N VAL A 239 8.61 -9.57 3.80
CA VAL A 239 9.98 -9.07 3.59
C VAL A 239 10.54 -8.41 4.86
N ASN A 240 9.82 -7.45 5.43
CA ASN A 240 10.29 -6.65 6.54
C ASN A 240 10.09 -7.34 7.89
N GLY A 241 11.01 -7.11 8.82
CA GLY A 241 11.05 -7.74 10.13
C GLY A 241 11.76 -9.10 10.16
N ALA A 242 12.23 -9.49 11.32
CA ALA A 242 13.05 -10.69 11.51
C ALA A 242 12.35 -11.97 10.99
N ASN A 243 11.05 -12.07 11.24
CA ASN A 243 10.22 -13.19 10.77
C ASN A 243 9.38 -12.86 9.52
N GLY A 244 9.48 -11.64 8.95
CA GLY A 244 8.70 -11.24 7.78
C GLY A 244 7.25 -10.81 8.07
N ALA A 245 6.90 -10.50 9.31
CA ALA A 245 5.54 -10.08 9.67
C ALA A 245 5.16 -8.66 9.19
N GLY A 246 6.05 -7.99 8.48
CA GLY A 246 5.82 -6.69 7.85
C GLY A 246 6.42 -5.51 8.59
N THR A 247 6.22 -4.32 8.03
CA THR A 247 6.90 -3.09 8.45
C THR A 247 6.45 -2.60 9.83
N ILE A 248 5.18 -2.75 10.19
CA ILE A 248 4.68 -2.41 11.53
C ILE A 248 5.35 -3.29 12.59
N ALA A 249 5.43 -4.60 12.35
CA ALA A 249 6.10 -5.53 13.26
C ALA A 249 7.61 -5.24 13.35
N ALA A 250 8.26 -4.91 12.23
CA ALA A 250 9.67 -4.53 12.17
C ALA A 250 9.96 -3.27 12.99
N SER A 251 9.04 -2.32 13.01
CA SER A 251 9.16 -1.04 13.74
C SER A 251 8.76 -1.16 15.21
N GLY A 252 8.20 -2.29 15.65
CA GLY A 252 7.74 -2.50 17.03
C GLY A 252 6.58 -1.59 17.45
N LEU A 253 5.89 -0.99 16.50
CA LEU A 253 4.78 -0.05 16.76
C LEU A 253 3.55 -0.79 17.28
N ARG A 254 2.85 -0.17 18.23
CA ARG A 254 1.63 -0.71 18.84
C ARG A 254 0.63 0.39 19.08
N SER A 255 -0.58 0.24 18.56
CA SER A 255 -1.70 1.16 18.84
C SER A 255 -3.02 0.54 18.41
N PRO A 256 -4.11 0.76 19.16
CA PRO A 256 -5.45 0.36 18.73
C PRO A 256 -5.95 1.19 17.53
N LEU A 257 -5.28 2.29 17.20
CA LEU A 257 -5.62 3.15 16.05
C LEU A 257 -4.98 2.69 14.74
N LEU A 258 -4.16 1.63 14.76
CA LEU A 258 -3.56 1.06 13.56
C LEU A 258 -4.53 0.14 12.82
N VAL A 259 -4.60 0.31 11.51
CA VAL A 259 -5.25 -0.60 10.56
C VAL A 259 -4.22 -1.00 9.53
N TYR A 260 -3.81 -2.25 9.57
CA TYR A 260 -2.73 -2.80 8.73
C TYR A 260 -3.32 -3.57 7.55
N MET A 261 -2.86 -3.30 6.35
CA MET A 261 -3.18 -4.04 5.14
C MET A 261 -1.93 -4.70 4.58
N GLY A 262 -2.02 -5.98 4.23
CA GLY A 262 -1.01 -6.73 3.51
C GLY A 262 -1.57 -7.42 2.27
N THR A 263 -0.71 -7.73 1.30
CA THR A 263 -1.10 -8.49 0.11
C THR A 263 -0.47 -9.88 0.09
N LEU A 264 -1.24 -10.84 -0.39
CA LEU A 264 -0.82 -12.24 -0.55
C LEU A 264 -0.26 -12.52 -1.95
N GLY A 265 -0.43 -11.57 -2.88
CA GLY A 265 -0.01 -11.70 -4.28
C GLY A 265 1.41 -11.23 -4.59
N LYS A 266 2.24 -10.96 -3.57
CA LYS A 266 3.64 -10.53 -3.74
C LYS A 266 4.57 -11.51 -3.03
N ALA A 267 5.24 -11.12 -1.95
CA ALA A 267 6.18 -11.98 -1.23
C ALA A 267 5.58 -13.32 -0.78
N ALA A 268 4.29 -13.37 -0.47
CA ALA A 268 3.62 -14.62 -0.12
C ALA A 268 3.40 -15.57 -1.31
N GLY A 269 3.61 -15.16 -2.55
CA GLY A 269 3.57 -16.03 -3.74
C GLY A 269 2.20 -16.62 -4.07
N THR A 270 1.10 -16.10 -3.49
CA THR A 270 -0.27 -16.57 -3.74
C THR A 270 -1.12 -15.46 -4.37
N ALA A 271 -2.37 -15.30 -3.99
CA ALA A 271 -3.21 -14.17 -4.40
C ALA A 271 -4.18 -13.77 -3.28
N GLY A 272 -4.65 -12.53 -3.33
CA GLY A 272 -5.51 -11.95 -2.33
C GLY A 272 -4.82 -10.88 -1.49
N ALA A 273 -5.52 -10.46 -0.45
CA ALA A 273 -5.02 -9.51 0.54
C ALA A 273 -5.76 -9.72 1.87
N PHE A 274 -5.29 -9.01 2.88
CA PHE A 274 -5.92 -9.06 4.19
C PHE A 274 -5.77 -7.72 4.91
N VAL A 275 -6.65 -7.50 5.87
CA VAL A 275 -6.58 -6.39 6.82
C VAL A 275 -6.47 -6.98 8.22
N VAL A 276 -5.57 -6.46 9.04
CA VAL A 276 -5.48 -6.75 10.48
C VAL A 276 -5.72 -5.47 11.25
N ALA A 277 -6.55 -5.54 12.27
CA ALA A 277 -6.85 -4.44 13.18
C ALA A 277 -7.42 -4.98 14.51
N GLU A 278 -7.77 -4.09 15.43
CA GLU A 278 -8.59 -4.46 16.60
C GLU A 278 -9.88 -5.14 16.16
N ASP A 279 -10.38 -6.08 16.94
CA ASP A 279 -11.55 -6.91 16.62
C ASP A 279 -12.80 -6.08 16.30
N THR A 280 -13.00 -4.98 17.02
CA THR A 280 -14.11 -4.04 16.79
C THR A 280 -14.05 -3.38 15.40
N VAL A 281 -12.85 -3.11 14.89
CA VAL A 281 -12.65 -2.58 13.53
C VAL A 281 -12.97 -3.66 12.50
N ILE A 282 -12.49 -4.88 12.71
CA ILE A 282 -12.76 -6.00 11.80
C ILE A 282 -14.26 -6.31 11.77
N GLU A 283 -14.92 -6.34 12.93
CA GLU A 283 -16.38 -6.52 12.97
C GLU A 283 -17.11 -5.39 12.21
N TRP A 284 -16.69 -4.14 12.37
CA TRP A 284 -17.22 -3.03 11.60
C TRP A 284 -17.03 -3.21 10.09
N LEU A 285 -15.85 -3.68 9.65
CA LEU A 285 -15.59 -3.95 8.23
C LEU A 285 -16.52 -5.05 7.69
N ILE A 286 -16.76 -6.13 8.44
CA ILE A 286 -17.69 -7.20 8.08
C ILE A 286 -19.09 -6.64 7.81
N GLN A 287 -19.53 -5.69 8.65
CA GLN A 287 -20.89 -5.11 8.55
C GLN A 287 -21.02 -4.00 7.48
N ARG A 288 -19.91 -3.36 7.07
CA ARG A 288 -19.97 -2.13 6.27
C ARG A 288 -19.17 -2.14 4.98
N ALA A 289 -18.14 -2.98 4.87
CA ALA A 289 -17.26 -3.00 3.71
C ALA A 289 -17.95 -3.63 2.49
N ARG A 290 -18.37 -2.79 1.55
CA ARG A 290 -19.11 -3.23 0.36
C ARG A 290 -18.34 -4.22 -0.51
N SER A 291 -17.02 -4.04 -0.65
CA SER A 291 -16.15 -4.95 -1.40
C SER A 291 -15.92 -6.30 -0.69
N TYR A 292 -16.32 -6.45 0.57
CA TYR A 292 -16.40 -7.72 1.30
C TYR A 292 -17.80 -8.35 1.17
N ILE A 293 -18.84 -7.56 1.46
CA ILE A 293 -20.24 -8.04 1.52
C ILE A 293 -20.73 -8.52 0.16
N PHE A 294 -20.44 -7.78 -0.92
CA PHE A 294 -21.04 -7.95 -2.25
C PHE A 294 -20.08 -8.55 -3.28
N THR A 295 -19.03 -9.22 -2.82
CA THR A 295 -18.05 -9.89 -3.69
C THR A 295 -17.96 -11.36 -3.33
N THR A 296 -17.87 -12.21 -4.36
CA THR A 296 -17.57 -13.63 -4.18
C THR A 296 -16.26 -13.80 -3.43
N ALA A 297 -16.24 -14.64 -2.40
CA ALA A 297 -15.05 -14.96 -1.64
C ALA A 297 -13.97 -15.59 -2.52
N ALA A 298 -12.71 -15.43 -2.16
CA ALA A 298 -11.59 -16.08 -2.84
C ALA A 298 -11.74 -17.62 -2.80
N ALA A 299 -11.07 -18.32 -3.71
CA ALA A 299 -11.09 -19.78 -3.72
C ALA A 299 -10.55 -20.35 -2.39
N PRO A 300 -11.26 -21.25 -1.72
CA PRO A 300 -10.82 -21.82 -0.43
C PRO A 300 -9.51 -22.62 -0.55
N ALA A 301 -9.26 -23.24 -1.69
CA ALA A 301 -7.99 -23.90 -1.99
C ALA A 301 -6.81 -22.93 -1.91
N LEU A 302 -7.01 -21.69 -2.38
CA LEU A 302 -5.99 -20.66 -2.32
C LEU A 302 -5.73 -20.18 -0.88
N ALA A 303 -6.79 -20.04 -0.08
CA ALA A 303 -6.67 -19.75 1.35
C ALA A 303 -5.85 -20.83 2.07
N HIS A 304 -6.12 -22.11 1.76
CA HIS A 304 -5.34 -23.24 2.30
C HIS A 304 -3.86 -23.19 1.90
N ALA A 305 -3.56 -22.93 0.64
CA ALA A 305 -2.17 -22.77 0.17
C ALA A 305 -1.47 -21.57 0.81
N THR A 306 -2.21 -20.48 1.08
CA THR A 306 -1.66 -19.29 1.71
C THR A 306 -1.24 -19.53 3.17
N ILE A 307 -1.93 -20.42 3.90
CA ILE A 307 -1.49 -20.85 5.24
C ILE A 307 -0.10 -21.47 5.14
N LYS A 308 0.14 -22.35 4.17
CA LYS A 308 1.47 -22.94 3.93
C LYS A 308 2.51 -21.86 3.59
N SER A 309 2.14 -20.85 2.81
CA SER A 309 3.02 -19.71 2.51
C SER A 309 3.44 -18.96 3.78
N VAL A 310 2.51 -18.67 4.69
CA VAL A 310 2.83 -18.00 5.96
C VAL A 310 3.75 -18.89 6.82
N GLU A 311 3.54 -20.19 6.85
CA GLU A 311 4.44 -21.12 7.54
C GLU A 311 5.88 -21.04 6.98
N LEU A 312 6.03 -21.05 5.65
CA LEU A 312 7.34 -20.90 5.00
C LEU A 312 7.97 -19.55 5.30
N MET A 313 7.20 -18.47 5.22
CA MET A 313 7.70 -17.11 5.47
C MET A 313 8.20 -16.91 6.90
N ARG A 314 7.50 -17.46 7.90
CA ARG A 314 7.89 -17.30 9.31
C ARG A 314 8.98 -18.26 9.76
N GLY A 315 9.20 -19.36 9.03
CA GLY A 315 10.18 -20.39 9.33
C GLY A 315 11.59 -20.07 8.80
N ASP A 316 12.50 -21.02 8.99
CA ASP A 316 13.92 -20.92 8.61
C ASP A 316 14.12 -20.65 7.12
N GLU A 317 13.27 -21.21 6.27
CA GLU A 317 13.32 -20.96 4.84
C GLU A 317 13.03 -19.49 4.51
N GLY A 318 12.03 -18.89 5.16
CA GLY A 318 11.74 -17.48 5.01
C GLY A 318 12.89 -16.60 5.49
N VAL A 319 13.54 -16.95 6.60
CA VAL A 319 14.74 -16.25 7.10
C VAL A 319 15.85 -16.30 6.06
N ALA A 320 16.15 -17.51 5.51
CA ALA A 320 17.19 -17.67 4.49
C ALA A 320 16.88 -16.89 3.20
N ARG A 321 15.60 -16.87 2.76
CA ARG A 321 15.18 -16.12 1.57
C ARG A 321 15.27 -14.60 1.78
N ARG A 322 14.87 -14.08 2.93
CA ARG A 322 15.05 -12.64 3.28
C ARG A 322 16.51 -12.25 3.32
N ALA A 323 17.37 -13.08 3.93
CA ALA A 323 18.82 -12.83 3.96
C ALA A 323 19.43 -12.80 2.54
N ARG A 324 19.01 -13.72 1.65
CA ARG A 324 19.43 -13.71 0.24
C ARG A 324 18.94 -12.48 -0.50
N LEU A 325 17.68 -12.10 -0.31
CA LEU A 325 17.10 -10.89 -0.90
C LEU A 325 17.87 -9.64 -0.46
N GLN A 326 18.20 -9.53 0.83
CA GLN A 326 19.01 -8.44 1.36
C GLN A 326 20.40 -8.40 0.71
N GLY A 327 21.06 -9.54 0.57
CA GLY A 327 22.34 -9.64 -0.14
C GLY A 327 22.26 -9.18 -1.60
N HIS A 328 21.13 -9.40 -2.27
CA HIS A 328 20.87 -8.89 -3.63
C HIS A 328 20.70 -7.38 -3.66
N ILE A 329 19.96 -6.82 -2.69
CA ILE A 329 19.80 -5.37 -2.52
C ILE A 329 21.17 -4.72 -2.30
N ASP A 330 21.97 -5.26 -1.39
CA ASP A 330 23.31 -4.75 -1.07
C ASP A 330 24.25 -4.82 -2.29
N THR A 331 24.16 -5.87 -3.09
CA THR A 331 24.95 -6.04 -4.32
C THR A 331 24.61 -4.93 -5.33
N ILE A 332 23.35 -4.69 -5.65
CA ILE A 332 22.94 -3.62 -6.58
C ILE A 332 23.39 -2.25 -6.03
N ARG A 333 23.14 -1.98 -4.76
CA ARG A 333 23.47 -0.70 -4.15
C ARG A 333 24.97 -0.43 -4.16
N SER A 334 25.78 -1.43 -3.83
CA SER A 334 27.24 -1.27 -3.83
C SER A 334 27.80 -1.06 -5.24
N GLN A 335 27.31 -1.78 -6.24
CA GLN A 335 27.83 -1.69 -7.60
C GLN A 335 27.36 -0.44 -8.36
N LEU A 336 26.16 0.05 -8.09
CA LEU A 336 25.60 1.21 -8.78
C LEU A 336 25.79 2.55 -8.01
N SER A 337 26.15 2.55 -6.73
CA SER A 337 26.36 3.77 -5.94
C SER A 337 27.74 4.42 -6.12
N GLY A 338 28.70 3.76 -6.77
CA GLY A 338 30.06 4.24 -7.03
C GLY A 338 30.24 5.07 -8.30
N VAL A 339 29.19 5.41 -9.03
CA VAL A 339 29.24 6.08 -10.32
C VAL A 339 29.41 7.59 -10.10
N PRO A 340 30.50 8.25 -10.62
CA PRO A 340 30.65 9.71 -10.53
C PRO A 340 29.53 10.42 -11.30
N GLY A 341 28.87 11.35 -10.65
CA GLY A 341 27.69 12.04 -11.19
C GLY A 341 26.40 11.71 -10.45
N ALA A 342 26.54 10.92 -9.45
CA ALA A 342 25.49 10.48 -8.55
C ALA A 342 24.69 11.65 -7.94
N TRP A 343 23.39 11.53 -8.00
CA TRP A 343 22.32 12.30 -7.40
C TRP A 343 22.72 13.05 -6.13
N PRO A 344 22.41 14.35 -5.97
CA PRO A 344 22.71 15.08 -4.75
C PRO A 344 22.01 14.40 -3.57
N ARG A 345 22.76 14.21 -2.46
CA ARG A 345 22.15 13.81 -1.19
C ARG A 345 21.09 14.86 -0.87
N THR A 346 19.83 14.46 -0.85
CA THR A 346 18.78 15.28 -0.27
C THR A 346 19.03 15.28 1.24
N GLU A 347 19.69 16.34 1.73
CA GLU A 347 19.50 16.72 3.13
C GLU A 347 18.02 17.02 3.32
N PRO A 348 17.44 16.73 4.50
CA PRO A 348 16.05 17.08 4.77
C PRO A 348 15.90 18.57 4.50
N ALA A 349 15.01 18.93 3.60
CA ALA A 349 14.78 20.31 3.18
C ALA A 349 14.40 21.14 4.39
N SER A 350 15.36 21.97 4.88
CA SER A 350 15.04 23.10 5.71
C SER A 350 14.14 24.04 4.90
N SER A 351 12.96 24.28 5.44
CA SER A 351 11.95 25.16 4.88
C SER A 351 12.53 26.55 4.63
N THR A 352 12.85 26.89 3.39
CA THR A 352 12.75 28.25 2.81
C THR A 352 13.32 28.25 1.41
N SER A 353 12.50 28.20 0.41
CA SER A 353 12.55 28.93 -0.86
C SER A 353 11.79 28.17 -1.96
N LEU A 354 10.80 28.80 -2.54
CA LEU A 354 10.16 28.42 -3.79
C LEU A 354 11.20 28.46 -4.93
N PRO A 355 11.32 27.45 -5.78
CA PRO A 355 12.14 27.54 -6.97
C PRO A 355 11.39 28.30 -8.04
N GLY A 356 11.83 29.53 -8.28
CA GLY A 356 11.55 30.24 -9.51
C GLY A 356 12.46 29.76 -10.63
N ALA A 357 11.90 29.72 -11.84
CA ALA A 357 12.54 29.73 -13.13
C ALA A 357 13.44 28.53 -13.55
N LEU A 358 12.91 27.77 -14.49
CA LEU A 358 13.61 26.87 -15.39
C LEU A 358 14.85 27.54 -16.01
N SER A 359 16.04 27.09 -15.62
CA SER A 359 17.28 27.40 -16.31
C SER A 359 17.50 26.44 -17.46
N LYS A 360 17.96 26.98 -18.57
CA LYS A 360 18.14 26.38 -19.88
C LYS A 360 19.08 25.17 -19.84
N THR A 361 18.68 24.16 -20.59
CA THR A 361 19.38 22.94 -20.97
C THR A 361 20.85 23.14 -21.31
N THR A 362 21.73 22.53 -20.53
CA THR A 362 23.07 22.13 -20.96
C THR A 362 23.02 20.69 -21.46
N PRO A 363 23.71 20.34 -22.57
CA PRO A 363 23.70 18.97 -23.09
C PRO A 363 24.43 18.04 -22.11
N VAL A 364 23.76 16.99 -21.68
CA VAL A 364 24.35 15.93 -20.84
C VAL A 364 25.26 15.10 -21.74
N SER A 365 26.55 15.40 -21.68
CA SER A 365 27.62 14.52 -22.13
C SER A 365 28.18 13.86 -20.88
N SER A 366 27.88 12.61 -20.71
CA SER A 366 28.70 11.56 -20.08
C SER A 366 27.84 10.44 -19.49
N THR A 367 28.23 9.29 -19.77
CA THR A 367 27.93 7.90 -19.46
C THR A 367 27.73 7.52 -17.98
N SER A 368 27.14 8.34 -17.13
CA SER A 368 26.88 7.97 -15.73
C SER A 368 25.40 7.91 -15.45
N LEU A 369 24.94 6.73 -15.03
CA LEU A 369 23.59 6.55 -14.49
C LEU A 369 23.41 7.47 -13.27
N PRO A 370 22.22 8.11 -13.12
CA PRO A 370 21.91 8.83 -11.89
C PRO A 370 21.91 7.85 -10.71
N PRO A 371 22.24 8.29 -9.49
CA PRO A 371 22.27 7.43 -8.31
C PRO A 371 20.92 6.85 -8.01
N LEU A 372 20.93 5.68 -7.42
CA LEU A 372 19.72 5.06 -6.89
C LEU A 372 19.16 5.92 -5.76
N PRO A 373 17.86 6.24 -5.76
CA PRO A 373 17.22 6.81 -4.59
C PRO A 373 17.43 5.88 -3.37
N PRO A 374 17.33 6.38 -2.15
CA PRO A 374 17.62 5.62 -0.93
C PRO A 374 16.52 4.56 -0.68
N SER A 375 16.51 3.51 -1.48
CA SER A 375 15.65 2.34 -1.28
C SER A 375 16.43 1.21 -0.62
N PHE A 376 15.92 0.70 0.48
CA PHE A 376 16.40 -0.50 1.17
C PHE A 376 15.46 -1.68 0.99
N SER A 377 14.47 -1.54 0.09
CA SER A 377 13.48 -2.56 -0.21
C SER A 377 13.89 -3.40 -1.44
N ALA A 378 13.11 -4.42 -1.74
CA ALA A 378 13.26 -5.23 -2.96
C ALA A 378 13.02 -4.44 -4.27
N ILE A 379 12.55 -3.21 -4.16
CA ILE A 379 12.30 -2.31 -5.28
C ILE A 379 13.49 -1.37 -5.42
N GLN A 380 14.19 -1.43 -6.55
CA GLN A 380 15.36 -0.61 -6.82
C GLN A 380 15.10 0.21 -8.09
N PRO A 381 14.69 1.48 -7.95
CA PRO A 381 14.45 2.35 -9.10
C PRO A 381 15.77 2.90 -9.65
N ILE A 382 15.88 2.97 -10.97
CA ILE A 382 16.96 3.65 -11.68
C ILE A 382 16.34 4.82 -12.43
N LEU A 383 16.54 6.02 -11.92
CA LEU A 383 15.96 7.22 -12.48
C LEU A 383 16.69 7.61 -13.78
N VAL A 384 15.94 7.73 -14.86
CA VAL A 384 16.44 8.08 -16.19
C VAL A 384 15.99 9.48 -16.61
N GLY A 385 14.83 9.92 -16.10
CA GLY A 385 14.26 11.24 -16.38
C GLY A 385 13.34 11.24 -17.60
N GLU A 386 13.90 11.08 -18.80
CA GLU A 386 13.16 11.17 -20.06
C GLU A 386 12.50 9.84 -20.45
N ASN A 387 11.26 9.95 -20.98
CA ASN A 387 10.44 8.79 -21.35
C ASN A 387 11.09 7.91 -22.42
N HIS A 388 11.65 8.53 -23.45
CA HIS A 388 12.27 7.80 -24.56
C HIS A 388 13.58 7.13 -24.14
N ALA A 389 14.36 7.77 -23.28
CA ALA A 389 15.59 7.21 -22.75
C ALA A 389 15.32 5.99 -21.85
N ALA A 390 14.31 6.07 -20.98
CA ALA A 390 13.90 4.93 -20.15
C ALA A 390 13.41 3.74 -20.98
N LEU A 391 12.72 3.99 -22.10
CA LEU A 391 12.30 2.94 -23.03
C LEU A 391 13.50 2.33 -23.77
N ALA A 392 14.41 3.17 -24.29
CA ALA A 392 15.58 2.70 -25.00
C ALA A 392 16.48 1.83 -24.11
N LEU A 393 16.66 2.24 -22.84
CA LEU A 393 17.41 1.46 -21.86
C LEU A 393 16.72 0.12 -21.54
N ALA A 394 15.39 0.11 -21.38
CA ALA A 394 14.64 -1.14 -21.16
C ALA A 394 14.71 -2.08 -22.37
N GLU A 395 14.68 -1.55 -23.59
CA GLU A 395 14.82 -2.32 -24.83
C GLU A 395 16.25 -2.85 -25.01
N HIS A 396 17.26 -2.06 -24.67
CA HIS A 396 18.65 -2.50 -24.65
C HIS A 396 18.86 -3.68 -23.71
N LEU A 397 18.37 -3.61 -22.46
CA LEU A 397 18.44 -4.71 -21.51
C LEU A 397 17.70 -5.95 -22.01
N LEU A 398 16.51 -5.75 -22.60
CA LEU A 398 15.72 -6.85 -23.16
C LEU A 398 16.43 -7.55 -24.32
N ALA A 399 17.16 -6.81 -25.16
CA ALA A 399 17.98 -7.38 -26.22
C ALA A 399 19.10 -8.28 -25.71
N HIS A 400 19.58 -8.01 -24.48
CA HIS A 400 20.54 -8.83 -23.75
C HIS A 400 19.92 -9.93 -22.88
N GLY A 401 18.59 -10.16 -22.99
CA GLY A 401 17.87 -11.17 -22.24
C GLY A 401 17.42 -10.75 -20.83
N TYR A 402 17.47 -9.45 -20.50
CA TYR A 402 17.05 -8.92 -19.20
C TYR A 402 15.77 -8.10 -19.32
N TRP A 403 14.69 -8.55 -18.70
CA TRP A 403 13.42 -7.81 -18.71
C TRP A 403 13.28 -6.93 -17.48
N VAL A 404 13.51 -5.63 -17.65
CA VAL A 404 13.34 -4.58 -16.62
C VAL A 404 12.29 -3.59 -17.11
N PRO A 405 11.17 -3.38 -16.39
CA PRO A 405 10.11 -2.47 -16.82
C PRO A 405 10.55 -1.00 -16.75
N ALA A 406 10.24 -0.23 -17.81
CA ALA A 406 10.29 1.22 -17.79
C ALA A 406 8.96 1.80 -17.27
N VAL A 407 9.02 2.53 -16.16
CA VAL A 407 7.89 3.24 -15.54
C VAL A 407 7.92 4.70 -15.96
N ARG A 408 6.77 5.23 -16.38
CA ARG A 408 6.63 6.55 -16.99
C ARG A 408 5.32 7.23 -16.55
N PRO A 409 5.15 8.54 -16.77
CA PRO A 409 3.87 9.20 -16.58
C PRO A 409 2.70 8.46 -17.28
N PRO A 410 1.50 8.40 -16.68
CA PRO A 410 1.09 9.08 -15.43
C PRO A 410 1.41 8.31 -14.15
N THR A 411 2.10 7.17 -14.23
CA THR A 411 2.42 6.34 -13.04
C THR A 411 3.43 7.03 -12.11
N VAL A 412 4.33 7.81 -12.71
CA VAL A 412 5.32 8.66 -12.01
C VAL A 412 5.23 10.07 -12.59
N PRO A 413 5.70 11.13 -11.88
CA PRO A 413 5.69 12.50 -12.38
C PRO A 413 6.43 12.66 -13.71
N VAL A 414 6.09 13.72 -14.46
CA VAL A 414 6.79 14.10 -15.70
C VAL A 414 8.26 14.43 -15.38
N GLY A 415 9.18 13.95 -16.22
CA GLY A 415 10.63 14.14 -16.02
C GLY A 415 11.25 13.15 -15.03
N THR A 416 10.50 12.16 -14.54
CA THR A 416 11.00 11.16 -13.57
C THR A 416 10.80 9.72 -14.04
N ALA A 417 10.83 9.51 -15.37
CA ALA A 417 10.80 8.17 -15.94
C ALA A 417 12.00 7.35 -15.43
N ARG A 418 11.76 6.08 -15.15
CA ARG A 418 12.75 5.20 -14.52
C ARG A 418 12.62 3.76 -14.96
N LEU A 419 13.67 2.99 -14.80
CA LEU A 419 13.55 1.54 -14.72
C LEU A 419 13.19 1.16 -13.28
N ARG A 420 12.27 0.22 -13.11
CA ARG A 420 11.89 -0.31 -11.81
C ARG A 420 12.36 -1.75 -11.69
N LEU A 421 13.51 -1.96 -11.05
CA LEU A 421 13.99 -3.30 -10.76
C LEU A 421 13.23 -3.85 -9.55
N SER A 422 12.70 -5.06 -9.70
CA SER A 422 12.13 -5.84 -8.59
C SER A 422 13.03 -7.05 -8.35
N LEU A 423 13.61 -7.12 -7.16
CA LEU A 423 14.49 -8.22 -6.77
C LEU A 423 13.68 -9.35 -6.14
N SER A 424 14.10 -10.57 -6.39
CA SER A 424 13.57 -11.78 -5.77
C SER A 424 14.71 -12.58 -5.12
N ALA A 425 14.42 -13.22 -4.01
CA ALA A 425 15.34 -14.17 -3.38
C ALA A 425 15.73 -15.33 -4.29
N SER A 426 14.98 -15.57 -5.37
CA SER A 426 15.22 -16.61 -6.36
C SER A 426 16.14 -16.19 -7.51
N HIS A 427 16.56 -14.89 -7.60
CA HIS A 427 17.64 -14.51 -8.48
C HIS A 427 18.96 -15.11 -8.01
N GLU A 428 19.88 -15.33 -8.95
CA GLU A 428 21.27 -15.67 -8.64
C GLU A 428 22.12 -14.39 -8.56
N ARG A 429 23.09 -14.38 -7.67
CA ARG A 429 23.96 -13.20 -7.48
C ARG A 429 24.69 -12.81 -8.76
N ALA A 430 25.22 -13.79 -9.51
CA ALA A 430 25.89 -13.54 -10.77
C ALA A 430 24.99 -12.88 -11.84
N GLU A 431 23.69 -13.17 -11.81
CA GLU A 431 22.72 -12.55 -12.70
C GLU A 431 22.52 -11.05 -12.38
N ILE A 432 22.53 -10.71 -11.09
CA ILE A 432 22.43 -9.34 -10.60
C ILE A 432 23.70 -8.56 -10.94
N GLU A 433 24.86 -9.16 -10.71
CA GLU A 433 26.16 -8.57 -11.06
C GLU A 433 26.24 -8.27 -12.56
N ARG A 434 25.81 -9.22 -13.40
CA ARG A 434 25.76 -9.01 -14.85
C ARG A 434 24.77 -7.93 -15.28
N LEU A 435 23.62 -7.82 -14.62
CA LEU A 435 22.69 -6.71 -14.85
C LEU A 435 23.33 -5.36 -14.54
N CYS A 436 24.06 -5.26 -13.43
CA CYS A 436 24.78 -4.03 -13.07
C CYS A 436 25.83 -3.65 -14.13
N GLU A 437 26.60 -4.62 -14.63
CA GLU A 437 27.55 -4.37 -15.73
C GLU A 437 26.86 -3.81 -16.99
N LEU A 438 25.73 -4.40 -17.39
CA LEU A 438 24.96 -3.93 -18.55
C LEU A 438 24.40 -2.53 -18.35
N LEU A 439 23.96 -2.21 -17.13
CA LEU A 439 23.48 -0.87 -16.78
C LEU A 439 24.60 0.18 -16.76
N LEU A 440 25.83 -0.21 -16.44
CA LEU A 440 27.00 0.67 -16.45
C LEU A 440 27.56 0.92 -17.86
N GLN A 441 27.25 0.03 -18.81
CA GLN A 441 27.69 0.12 -20.21
C GLN A 441 26.69 0.83 -21.13
N ALA A 442 25.46 1.07 -20.66
CA ALA A 442 24.36 1.64 -21.43
C ALA A 442 24.25 3.17 -21.25
#